data_2db46d9e3b3302e5d7c5fa38eafe52af
#
_entry.id   2db46d9e3b3302e5d7c5fa38eafe52af
#
_cell.length_a   1.000
_cell.length_b   1.000
_cell.length_c   1.000
_cell.angle_alpha   90.00
_cell.angle_beta   90.00
_cell.angle_gamma   90.00
#
_symmetry.space_group_name_H-M   'P 1'
#
loop_
_entity.id
_entity.type
_entity.pdbx_description
1 polymer ?
#
loop_
_entity_poly.entity_id
_entity_poly.type
_entity_poly.pdbx_seq_one_letter_code
_entity_poly.pdbx_strand_id
1 'polypeptide(L)'
;MKPQDYILRKKIVEQLYKVIDPELFISIVDLGLIYNIQIEEKIIITITLTTIGCPLSATIEKQIRQHVDILKSTLALDILIVFDPPWSPKMISPSACAELGIE
;
A
#
# COMPACT_ATOMS: atom_id res chain seq x y z
N MET A 1 -10.66 -10.01 -14.43
CA MET A 1 -11.19 -9.40 -13.19
C MET A 1 -12.66 -9.07 -13.42
N LYS A 2 -13.53 -9.45 -12.50
CA LYS A 2 -14.97 -9.20 -12.61
C LYS A 2 -15.28 -7.74 -12.29
N PRO A 3 -16.44 -7.19 -12.76
CA PRO A 3 -16.78 -5.79 -12.48
C PRO A 3 -16.78 -5.43 -10.98
N GLN A 4 -17.30 -6.31 -10.12
CA GLN A 4 -17.29 -6.08 -8.68
C GLN A 4 -15.87 -6.02 -8.11
N ASP A 5 -14.90 -6.69 -8.75
CA ASP A 5 -13.50 -6.69 -8.31
C ASP A 5 -12.85 -5.33 -8.58
N TYR A 6 -13.23 -4.67 -9.67
CA TYR A 6 -12.74 -3.30 -9.95
C TYR A 6 -13.25 -2.31 -8.91
N ILE A 7 -14.51 -2.45 -8.51
CA ILE A 7 -15.09 -1.61 -7.47
C ILE A 7 -14.39 -1.84 -6.13
N LEU A 8 -14.18 -3.11 -5.76
CA LEU A 8 -13.48 -3.45 -4.53
C LEU A 8 -12.03 -2.96 -4.57
N ARG A 9 -11.35 -3.12 -5.69
CA ARG A 9 -9.97 -2.64 -5.85
C ARG A 9 -9.88 -1.13 -5.63
N LYS A 10 -10.82 -0.38 -6.19
CA LYS A 10 -10.87 1.07 -6.00
C LYS A 10 -11.05 1.43 -4.52
N LYS A 11 -11.95 0.74 -3.83
CA LYS A 11 -12.17 0.96 -2.40
C LYS A 11 -10.94 0.62 -1.56
N ILE A 12 -10.21 -0.45 -1.94
CA ILE A 12 -8.97 -0.83 -1.29
C ILE A 12 -7.94 0.28 -1.45
N VAL A 13 -7.77 0.79 -2.67
CA VAL A 13 -6.82 1.89 -2.93
C VAL A 13 -7.18 3.11 -2.09
N GLU A 14 -8.45 3.48 -2.01
CA GLU A 14 -8.90 4.60 -1.19
C GLU A 14 -8.52 4.41 0.28
N GLN A 15 -8.67 3.19 0.81
CA GLN A 15 -8.26 2.89 2.19
C GLN A 15 -6.75 2.93 2.35
N LEU A 16 -6.00 2.44 1.37
CA LEU A 16 -4.54 2.45 1.42
C LEU A 16 -3.96 3.87 1.42
N TYR A 17 -4.63 4.82 0.79
CA TYR A 17 -4.22 6.24 0.88
C TYR A 17 -4.25 6.77 2.31
N LYS A 18 -5.04 6.16 3.18
CA LYS A 18 -5.14 6.56 4.59
C LYS A 18 -4.06 5.93 5.47
N VAL A 19 -3.31 4.96 4.93
CA VAL A 19 -2.20 4.35 5.65
C VAL A 19 -0.99 5.26 5.49
N ILE A 20 -0.51 5.78 6.61
CA ILE A 20 0.53 6.81 6.63
C ILE A 20 1.82 6.21 7.16
N ASP A 21 2.92 6.41 6.43
CA ASP A 21 4.25 6.01 6.89
C ASP A 21 4.58 6.82 8.15
N PRO A 22 4.94 6.15 9.27
CA PRO A 22 5.14 6.85 10.53
C PRO A 22 6.42 7.70 10.59
N GLU A 23 7.36 7.51 9.67
CA GLU A 23 8.58 8.31 9.64
C GLU A 23 8.43 9.54 8.75
N LEU A 24 7.81 9.37 7.59
CA LEU A 24 7.71 10.43 6.58
C LEU A 24 6.37 11.18 6.65
N PHE A 25 5.38 10.64 7.34
CA PHE A 25 4.02 11.19 7.45
C PHE A 25 3.33 11.37 6.10
N ILE A 26 3.67 10.50 5.15
CA ILE A 26 3.13 10.48 3.79
C ILE A 26 2.40 9.14 3.59
N SER A 27 1.31 9.17 2.82
CA SER A 27 0.58 7.95 2.44
C SER A 27 1.51 6.95 1.75
N ILE A 28 1.38 5.67 2.09
CA ILE A 28 2.17 4.61 1.45
C ILE A 28 1.88 4.51 -0.05
N VAL A 29 0.70 4.93 -0.50
CA VAL A 29 0.39 4.96 -1.93
C VAL A 29 1.22 6.05 -2.62
N ASP A 30 1.27 7.24 -2.04
CA ASP A 30 2.06 8.35 -2.59
C ASP A 30 3.56 8.07 -2.55
N LEU A 31 4.02 7.30 -1.58
CA LEU A 31 5.42 6.89 -1.51
C LEU A 31 5.79 5.83 -2.55
N GLY A 32 4.80 5.24 -3.22
CA GLY A 32 5.06 4.21 -4.21
C GLY A 32 5.36 2.86 -3.61
N LEU A 33 4.86 2.59 -2.39
CA LEU A 33 5.10 1.32 -1.71
C LEU A 33 4.16 0.20 -2.16
N ILE A 34 3.05 0.54 -2.81
CA ILE A 34 2.09 -0.45 -3.29
C ILE A 34 2.47 -0.85 -4.70
N TYR A 35 2.90 -2.10 -4.87
CA TYR A 35 3.31 -2.59 -6.19
C TYR A 35 2.20 -3.28 -6.96
N ASN A 36 1.29 -3.97 -6.28
CA ASN A 36 0.21 -4.65 -6.96
C ASN A 36 -0.94 -4.96 -6.00
N ILE A 37 -2.14 -5.03 -6.55
CA ILE A 37 -3.34 -5.45 -5.82
C ILE A 37 -4.04 -6.46 -6.73
N GLN A 38 -4.12 -7.71 -6.27
CA GLN A 38 -4.81 -8.78 -6.99
C GLN A 38 -6.03 -9.19 -6.20
N ILE A 39 -7.14 -9.40 -6.90
CA ILE A 39 -8.39 -9.87 -6.31
C ILE A 39 -8.83 -11.09 -7.11
N GLU A 40 -8.76 -12.24 -6.48
CA GLU A 40 -9.19 -13.51 -7.06
C GLU A 40 -9.98 -14.25 -5.99
N GLU A 41 -9.54 -15.43 -5.57
CA GLU A 41 -10.14 -16.13 -4.43
C GLU A 41 -9.87 -15.42 -3.11
N LYS A 42 -8.83 -14.59 -3.10
CA LYS A 42 -8.44 -13.78 -1.97
C LYS A 42 -7.84 -12.46 -2.47
N ILE A 43 -7.67 -11.50 -1.58
CA ILE A 43 -7.03 -10.23 -1.87
C ILE A 43 -5.55 -10.40 -1.59
N ILE A 44 -4.69 -10.08 -2.57
CA ILE A 44 -3.24 -10.11 -2.41
C ILE A 44 -2.70 -8.71 -2.67
N ILE A 45 -2.14 -8.09 -1.66
CA ILE A 45 -1.52 -6.77 -1.78
C ILE A 45 -0.01 -6.95 -1.70
N THR A 46 0.68 -6.59 -2.79
CA THR A 46 2.14 -6.66 -2.86
C THR A 46 2.70 -5.28 -2.58
N ILE A 47 3.54 -5.20 -1.57
CA ILE A 47 4.15 -3.93 -1.14
C ILE A 47 5.66 -4.06 -1.08
N THR A 48 6.32 -2.90 -1.05
CA THR A 48 7.73 -2.83 -0.71
C THR A 48 7.94 -1.86 0.45
N LEU A 49 9.17 -1.78 0.92
CA LEU A 49 9.57 -0.86 1.99
C LEU A 49 10.73 -0.01 1.50
N THR A 50 10.93 1.14 2.12
CA THR A 50 11.99 2.05 1.73
C THR A 50 13.38 1.51 2.06
N THR A 51 13.49 0.63 3.05
CA THR A 51 14.74 -0.03 3.42
C THR A 51 14.50 -1.48 3.80
N ILE A 52 15.46 -2.34 3.47
CA ILE A 52 15.44 -3.75 3.86
C ILE A 52 15.60 -3.83 5.40
N GLY A 53 14.75 -4.66 6.02
CA GLY A 53 14.79 -4.82 7.48
C GLY A 53 14.15 -3.68 8.24
N CYS A 54 13.29 -2.90 7.58
CA CYS A 54 12.57 -1.81 8.22
C CYS A 54 11.80 -2.30 9.44
N PRO A 55 12.04 -1.77 10.64
CA PRO A 55 11.34 -2.22 11.85
C PRO A 55 9.88 -1.83 11.85
N LEU A 56 9.45 -0.96 10.94
CA LEU A 56 8.07 -0.49 10.84
C LEU A 56 7.20 -1.34 9.92
N SER A 57 7.75 -2.41 9.32
CA SER A 57 7.00 -3.27 8.41
C SER A 57 5.76 -3.87 9.08
N ALA A 58 5.88 -4.34 10.31
CA ALA A 58 4.76 -4.90 11.06
C ALA A 58 3.68 -3.85 11.33
N THR A 59 4.08 -2.61 11.60
CA THR A 59 3.16 -1.50 11.83
C THR A 59 2.38 -1.18 10.56
N ILE A 60 3.07 -1.11 9.42
CA ILE A 60 2.44 -0.83 8.12
C ILE A 60 1.48 -1.96 7.74
N GLU A 61 1.88 -3.22 7.88
CA GLU A 61 1.00 -4.37 7.63
C GLU A 61 -0.25 -4.31 8.48
N LYS A 62 -0.10 -4.01 9.76
CA LYS A 62 -1.22 -3.92 10.69
C LYS A 62 -2.20 -2.82 10.26
N GLN A 63 -1.70 -1.66 9.87
CA GLN A 63 -2.53 -0.57 9.38
C GLN A 63 -3.25 -0.96 8.10
N ILE A 64 -2.57 -1.62 7.16
CA ILE A 64 -3.20 -2.09 5.92
C ILE A 64 -4.36 -3.03 6.24
N ARG A 65 -4.14 -4.01 7.12
CA ARG A 65 -5.19 -4.94 7.52
C ARG A 65 -6.37 -4.24 8.17
N GLN A 66 -6.11 -3.29 9.04
CA GLN A 66 -7.17 -2.54 9.72
C GLN A 66 -8.02 -1.74 8.72
N HIS A 67 -7.38 -1.09 7.77
CA HIS A 67 -8.09 -0.29 6.76
C HIS A 67 -8.86 -1.16 5.76
N VAL A 68 -8.30 -2.29 5.36
CA VAL A 68 -9.00 -3.21 4.45
C VAL A 68 -10.17 -3.89 5.16
N ASP A 69 -10.05 -4.19 6.44
CA ASP A 69 -11.13 -4.78 7.23
C ASP A 69 -12.37 -3.88 7.30
N ILE A 70 -12.19 -2.58 7.21
CA ILE A 70 -13.32 -1.63 7.19
C ILE A 70 -14.27 -1.93 6.04
N LEU A 71 -13.78 -2.47 4.94
CA LEU A 71 -14.58 -2.78 3.77
C LEU A 71 -15.45 -4.04 3.96
N LYS A 72 -15.19 -4.81 5.01
CA LYS A 72 -15.95 -6.02 5.35
C LYS A 72 -16.08 -7.01 4.20
N SER A 73 -15.03 -7.14 3.39
CA SER A 73 -14.98 -8.15 2.34
C SER A 73 -14.92 -9.54 2.97
N THR A 74 -15.58 -10.51 2.32
CA THR A 74 -15.51 -11.91 2.75
C THR A 74 -14.22 -12.59 2.33
N LEU A 75 -13.41 -11.93 1.49
CA LEU A 75 -12.16 -12.50 0.99
C LEU A 75 -11.05 -12.38 2.02
N ALA A 76 -10.21 -13.41 2.10
CA ALA A 76 -9.01 -13.35 2.93
C ALA A 76 -8.03 -12.34 2.35
N LEU A 77 -7.18 -11.78 3.19
CA LEU A 77 -6.16 -10.82 2.79
C LEU A 77 -4.77 -11.36 3.05
N ASP A 78 -3.95 -11.40 1.99
CA ASP A 78 -2.52 -11.67 2.08
C ASP A 78 -1.75 -10.40 1.73
N ILE A 79 -0.70 -10.13 2.48
CA ILE A 79 0.21 -9.03 2.22
C ILE A 79 1.58 -9.63 1.93
N LEU A 80 2.10 -9.35 0.73
CA LEU A 80 3.42 -9.81 0.33
C LEU A 80 4.39 -8.63 0.35
N ILE A 81 5.50 -8.78 1.04
CA ILE A 81 6.55 -7.76 1.08
C ILE A 81 7.68 -8.21 0.17
N VAL A 82 7.98 -7.40 -0.83
CA VAL A 82 9.01 -7.70 -1.82
C VAL A 82 10.01 -6.54 -1.90
N PHE A 83 11.22 -6.84 -2.33
CA PHE A 83 12.28 -5.84 -2.49
C PHE A 83 12.82 -5.82 -3.93
N ASP A 84 12.07 -6.39 -4.86
CA ASP A 84 12.41 -6.39 -6.28
C ASP A 84 11.16 -6.02 -7.10
N PRO A 85 11.20 -4.94 -7.89
CA PRO A 85 12.30 -3.98 -7.97
C PRO A 85 12.49 -3.21 -6.65
N PRO A 86 13.72 -2.77 -6.35
CA PRO A 86 13.96 -2.02 -5.12
C PRO A 86 13.28 -0.65 -5.19
N TRP A 87 12.76 -0.22 -4.04
CA TRP A 87 12.15 1.10 -3.96
C TRP A 87 13.20 2.20 -4.15
N SER A 88 12.80 3.28 -4.81
CA SER A 88 13.64 4.48 -4.93
C SER A 88 12.76 5.74 -4.81
N PRO A 89 13.36 6.88 -4.46
CA PRO A 89 12.63 8.15 -4.37
C PRO A 89 11.90 8.56 -5.65
N LYS A 90 12.30 8.03 -6.78
CA LYS A 90 11.63 8.28 -8.07
C LYS A 90 10.20 7.74 -8.10
N MET A 91 9.87 6.84 -7.20
CA MET A 91 8.53 6.23 -7.09
C MET A 91 7.56 7.09 -6.28
N ILE A 92 8.05 8.13 -5.62
CA ILE A 92 7.23 9.05 -4.84
C ILE A 92 6.39 9.90 -5.80
N SER A 93 5.10 10.07 -5.47
CA SER A 93 4.21 10.87 -6.31
C SER A 93 4.66 12.34 -6.37
N PRO A 94 4.34 13.07 -7.45
CA PRO A 94 4.70 14.49 -7.54
C PRO A 94 4.17 15.34 -6.38
N SER A 95 2.95 15.08 -5.93
CA SER A 95 2.37 15.83 -4.80
C SER A 95 3.11 15.58 -3.51
N ALA A 96 3.52 14.32 -3.24
CA ALA A 96 4.30 14.00 -2.06
C ALA A 96 5.71 14.57 -2.14
N CYS A 97 6.31 14.59 -3.33
CA CYS A 97 7.61 15.24 -3.53
C CYS A 97 7.53 16.72 -3.16
N ALA A 98 6.47 17.40 -3.56
CA ALA A 98 6.27 18.80 -3.22
C ALA A 98 6.17 19.01 -1.71
N GLU A 99 5.42 18.14 -1.00
CA GLU A 99 5.31 18.21 0.45
C GLU A 99 6.65 17.98 1.16
N LEU A 100 7.47 17.07 0.63
CA LEU A 100 8.78 16.75 1.21
C LEU A 100 9.88 17.74 0.81
N GLY A 101 9.59 18.64 -0.14
CA GLY A 101 10.59 19.55 -0.66
C GLY A 101 11.61 18.87 -1.59
N ILE A 102 11.24 17.76 -2.19
CA ILE A 102 12.07 17.01 -3.15
C ILE A 102 11.55 17.30 -4.55
N GLU A 103 12.45 17.57 -5.46
CA GLU A 103 12.12 17.78 -6.88
C GLU A 103 12.53 16.62 -7.74
#